data_a45c50ef35a9f6179bfff8c15e1717cd
#
_entry.id   a45c50ef35a9f6179bfff8c15e1717cd
#
_cell.length_a   1.000
_cell.length_b   1.000
_cell.length_c   1.000
_cell.angle_alpha   90.00
_cell.angle_beta   90.00
_cell.angle_gamma   90.00
#
_symmetry.space_group_name_H-M   'P 1'
#
loop_
_entity.id
_entity.type
_entity.pdbx_description
1 polymer ?
#
loop_
_entity_poly.entity_id
_entity_poly.type
_entity_poly.pdbx_seq_one_letter_code
_entity_poly.pdbx_strand_id
1 'polypeptide(L)'
;LTQKQKSLSNPIQDINRGVSNVDKITWGMCQELSDIILADGLESLTKSTVHTHDNLPIVGYGDYLISHDDIRYMGESKEVTMRVRTHFSRKTGFYYKNYLNKYPMGDLSINDFTVQVIDTKIGRKELEEFGIVNLPAILNKAHKGARKIVSGNPNEGIWGIVIGNYKTLFEDGEQALMNTKFNNWQKVIADKSPVVYWIEHIDHGLIYIGETYDMKKRFKNHSEKTYSSALRRHIGTDIFDFGFIEKYGKKTSFTDQDDLGVNKFLKECEIRIMPTNFGRRELEEYLIRKHKPSLNRKE
;
A
#
# COMPACT_ATOMS: atom_id res chain seq x y z
N LEU A 1 6.61 47.47 -18.35
CA LEU A 1 6.69 46.64 -17.15
C LEU A 1 6.66 45.15 -17.57
N THR A 2 7.86 44.62 -17.76
CA THR A 2 8.12 43.24 -18.23
C THR A 2 8.11 42.29 -17.03
N GLN A 3 7.10 41.43 -16.92
CA GLN A 3 7.10 40.32 -15.99
C GLN A 3 8.11 39.26 -16.43
N LYS A 4 9.16 39.05 -15.63
CA LYS A 4 10.05 37.89 -15.74
C LYS A 4 9.27 36.64 -15.35
N GLN A 5 8.89 35.82 -16.34
CA GLN A 5 8.52 34.42 -16.12
C GLN A 5 9.73 33.69 -15.54
N LYS A 6 9.70 33.31 -14.28
CA LYS A 6 10.58 32.29 -13.73
C LYS A 6 10.21 30.97 -14.40
N SER A 7 11.10 30.46 -15.27
CA SER A 7 11.02 29.09 -15.77
C SER A 7 11.15 28.16 -14.56
N LEU A 8 10.08 27.45 -14.22
CA LEU A 8 10.16 26.27 -13.37
C LEU A 8 11.03 25.24 -14.10
N SER A 9 12.22 24.97 -13.59
CA SER A 9 13.07 23.89 -14.08
C SER A 9 12.27 22.59 -13.94
N ASN A 10 12.24 21.82 -15.04
CA ASN A 10 11.54 20.55 -15.07
C ASN A 10 12.38 19.55 -14.28
N PRO A 11 11.91 19.02 -13.12
CA PRO A 11 12.71 18.15 -12.25
C PRO A 11 13.24 16.90 -12.98
N ILE A 12 12.59 16.48 -14.06
CA ILE A 12 13.04 15.37 -14.92
C ILE A 12 14.32 15.74 -15.70
N GLN A 13 14.55 17.03 -16.04
CA GLN A 13 15.76 17.44 -16.77
C GLN A 13 16.99 17.50 -15.85
N ASP A 14 16.81 17.74 -14.56
CA ASP A 14 17.91 17.74 -13.60
C ASP A 14 18.35 16.32 -13.21
N ILE A 15 17.46 15.34 -13.23
CA ILE A 15 17.76 13.91 -13.01
C ILE A 15 18.56 13.34 -14.21
N ASN A 16 18.28 13.76 -15.44
CA ASN A 16 19.00 13.31 -16.64
C ASN A 16 20.41 13.93 -16.80
N ARG A 17 20.80 14.91 -15.97
CA ARG A 17 22.12 15.54 -16.01
C ARG A 17 23.21 14.89 -15.16
N GLY A 18 22.95 13.76 -14.59
CA GLY A 18 23.97 12.98 -13.89
C GLY A 18 23.50 12.39 -12.58
N VAL A 19 23.43 11.09 -12.52
CA VAL A 19 23.20 10.27 -11.33
C VAL A 19 24.23 10.54 -10.20
N SER A 20 25.24 11.37 -10.47
CA SER A 20 26.28 11.74 -9.51
C SER A 20 25.86 12.81 -8.47
N ASN A 21 24.64 13.37 -8.51
CA ASN A 21 24.18 14.43 -7.59
C ASN A 21 22.77 14.21 -7.02
N VAL A 22 22.21 12.99 -7.02
CA VAL A 22 21.01 12.66 -6.22
C VAL A 22 21.44 12.28 -4.80
N ASP A 23 22.19 13.15 -4.15
CA ASP A 23 22.68 12.91 -2.79
C ASP A 23 21.56 12.88 -1.75
N LYS A 24 20.32 13.23 -2.11
CA LYS A 24 19.20 13.24 -1.17
C LYS A 24 17.83 13.07 -1.84
N ILE A 25 17.41 11.82 -2.02
CA ILE A 25 16.01 11.57 -2.38
C ILE A 25 15.11 11.91 -1.18
N THR A 26 13.97 12.61 -1.44
CA THR A 26 13.01 13.02 -0.43
C THR A 26 11.67 12.33 -0.61
N TRP A 27 10.83 12.33 0.43
CA TRP A 27 9.46 11.81 0.35
C TRP A 27 8.65 12.44 -0.78
N GLY A 28 8.73 13.78 -0.91
CA GLY A 28 8.04 14.52 -1.98
C GLY A 28 8.45 14.05 -3.37
N MET A 29 9.76 13.89 -3.62
CA MET A 29 10.27 13.37 -4.89
C MET A 29 9.75 11.95 -5.17
N CYS A 30 9.67 11.08 -4.16
CA CYS A 30 9.11 9.73 -4.34
C CYS A 30 7.63 9.77 -4.73
N GLN A 31 6.86 10.76 -4.24
CA GLN A 31 5.45 10.91 -4.63
C GLN A 31 5.30 11.39 -6.07
N GLU A 32 6.12 12.33 -6.51
CA GLU A 32 6.12 12.89 -7.88
C GLU A 32 6.65 11.88 -8.92
N LEU A 33 7.68 11.12 -8.57
CA LEU A 33 8.36 10.16 -9.45
C LEU A 33 7.86 8.72 -9.28
N SER A 34 6.75 8.53 -8.58
CA SER A 34 6.27 7.19 -8.18
C SER A 34 6.17 6.20 -9.35
N ASP A 35 5.75 6.65 -10.53
CA ASP A 35 5.58 5.77 -11.70
C ASP A 35 6.94 5.34 -12.28
N ILE A 36 7.95 6.22 -12.26
CA ILE A 36 9.32 5.93 -12.71
C ILE A 36 9.99 4.97 -11.71
N ILE A 37 9.83 5.23 -10.41
CA ILE A 37 10.36 4.36 -9.34
C ILE A 37 9.77 2.96 -9.44
N LEU A 38 8.46 2.84 -9.65
CA LEU A 38 7.78 1.56 -9.78
C LEU A 38 8.16 0.81 -11.05
N ALA A 39 8.40 1.53 -12.16
CA ALA A 39 8.87 0.94 -13.41
C ALA A 39 10.28 0.33 -13.23
N ASP A 40 11.21 1.05 -12.59
CA ASP A 40 12.55 0.56 -12.28
C ASP A 40 12.53 -0.60 -11.25
N GLY A 41 11.64 -0.53 -10.27
CA GLY A 41 11.40 -1.64 -9.32
C GLY A 41 10.87 -2.91 -9.99
N LEU A 42 9.94 -2.77 -10.94
CA LEU A 42 9.41 -3.91 -11.70
C LEU A 42 10.49 -4.51 -12.62
N GLU A 43 11.30 -3.67 -13.25
CA GLU A 43 12.44 -4.10 -14.04
C GLU A 43 13.47 -4.84 -13.17
N SER A 44 13.77 -4.30 -11.98
CA SER A 44 14.66 -4.94 -10.99
C SER A 44 14.13 -6.32 -10.58
N LEU A 45 12.83 -6.47 -10.34
CA LEU A 45 12.20 -7.75 -10.03
C LEU A 45 12.31 -8.73 -11.19
N THR A 46 11.97 -8.31 -12.41
CA THR A 46 11.98 -9.19 -13.60
C THR A 46 13.38 -9.58 -14.05
N LYS A 47 14.40 -8.81 -13.70
CA LYS A 47 15.82 -9.13 -13.94
C LYS A 47 16.51 -9.84 -12.78
N SER A 48 15.84 -10.01 -11.64
CA SER A 48 16.41 -10.68 -10.47
C SER A 48 16.68 -12.17 -10.74
N THR A 49 17.50 -12.78 -9.89
CA THR A 49 17.83 -14.22 -10.02
C THR A 49 16.58 -15.08 -10.01
N VAL A 50 16.52 -16.01 -10.95
CA VAL A 50 15.44 -17.00 -11.06
C VAL A 50 15.69 -18.16 -10.11
N HIS A 51 14.69 -18.52 -9.34
CA HIS A 51 14.70 -19.62 -8.38
C HIS A 51 13.59 -20.63 -8.66
N THR A 52 13.69 -21.80 -8.07
CA THR A 52 12.57 -22.74 -7.92
C THR A 52 11.88 -22.51 -6.56
N HIS A 53 10.65 -22.96 -6.39
CA HIS A 53 9.87 -22.73 -5.17
C HIS A 53 10.48 -23.37 -3.90
N ASP A 54 11.33 -24.38 -4.04
CA ASP A 54 12.04 -25.09 -2.97
C ASP A 54 13.44 -24.55 -2.69
N ASN A 55 14.02 -23.78 -3.62
CA ASN A 55 15.34 -23.16 -3.50
C ASN A 55 15.28 -21.63 -3.48
N LEU A 56 14.41 -21.08 -2.65
CA LEU A 56 14.26 -19.64 -2.47
C LEU A 56 15.27 -19.08 -1.47
N PRO A 57 15.82 -17.90 -1.73
CA PRO A 57 16.58 -17.17 -0.71
C PRO A 57 15.66 -16.79 0.46
N ILE A 58 16.24 -16.56 1.61
CA ILE A 58 15.48 -16.03 2.75
C ILE A 58 15.25 -14.54 2.51
N VAL A 59 14.02 -14.19 2.16
CA VAL A 59 13.56 -12.82 1.97
C VAL A 59 12.40 -12.55 2.93
N GLY A 60 12.53 -11.52 3.73
CA GLY A 60 11.47 -11.02 4.60
C GLY A 60 10.46 -10.16 3.81
N TYR A 61 10.53 -8.85 4.03
CA TYR A 61 9.70 -7.88 3.30
C TYR A 61 10.09 -7.84 1.82
N GLY A 62 9.14 -8.00 0.93
CA GLY A 62 9.46 -7.90 -0.49
C GLY A 62 8.33 -8.24 -1.43
N ASP A 63 8.69 -8.22 -2.70
CA ASP A 63 7.84 -8.60 -3.83
C ASP A 63 8.38 -9.84 -4.52
N TYR A 64 7.48 -10.60 -5.13
CA TYR A 64 7.80 -11.80 -5.87
C TYR A 64 6.97 -11.94 -7.14
N LEU A 65 7.57 -12.55 -8.15
CA LEU A 65 6.95 -12.92 -9.41
C LEU A 65 7.06 -14.41 -9.58
N ILE A 66 5.94 -15.12 -9.67
CA ILE A 66 5.85 -16.53 -10.07
C ILE A 66 5.54 -16.56 -11.55
N SER A 67 6.28 -17.33 -12.34
CA SER A 67 6.12 -17.37 -13.79
C SER A 67 6.41 -18.74 -14.39
N HIS A 68 5.73 -19.02 -15.51
CA HIS A 68 6.04 -20.07 -16.48
C HIS A 68 5.55 -19.56 -17.83
N ASP A 69 6.45 -19.41 -18.82
CA ASP A 69 6.15 -18.83 -20.13
C ASP A 69 5.24 -17.58 -20.03
N ASP A 70 4.04 -17.67 -20.57
CA ASP A 70 3.04 -16.59 -20.53
C ASP A 70 2.21 -16.52 -19.25
N ILE A 71 2.42 -17.44 -18.29
CA ILE A 71 1.68 -17.46 -17.03
C ILE A 71 2.47 -16.69 -15.99
N ARG A 72 1.84 -15.67 -15.40
CA ARG A 72 2.46 -14.82 -14.36
C ARG A 72 1.54 -14.60 -13.18
N TYR A 73 2.12 -14.51 -12.01
CA TYR A 73 1.44 -14.12 -10.78
C TYR A 73 2.39 -13.30 -9.92
N MET A 74 1.99 -12.10 -9.57
CA MET A 74 2.77 -11.19 -8.73
C MET A 74 2.15 -11.09 -7.34
N GLY A 75 2.98 -10.88 -6.31
CA GLY A 75 2.51 -10.66 -4.96
C GLY A 75 3.56 -9.97 -4.09
N GLU A 76 3.11 -9.49 -2.93
CA GLU A 76 3.95 -8.90 -1.88
C GLU A 76 3.78 -9.65 -0.56
N SER A 77 4.77 -9.55 0.32
CA SER A 77 4.69 -10.12 1.67
C SER A 77 5.68 -9.47 2.64
N LYS A 78 5.35 -9.55 3.93
CA LYS A 78 6.30 -9.30 5.03
C LYS A 78 7.25 -10.49 5.22
N GLU A 79 6.91 -11.65 4.66
CA GLU A 79 7.69 -12.90 4.70
C GLU A 79 7.58 -13.62 3.36
N VAL A 80 8.29 -13.12 2.36
CA VAL A 80 8.20 -13.57 0.96
C VAL A 80 8.47 -15.07 0.84
N THR A 81 9.54 -15.57 1.45
CA THR A 81 9.90 -17.00 1.36
C THR A 81 8.78 -17.90 1.86
N MET A 82 8.19 -17.59 3.00
CA MET A 82 7.06 -18.35 3.56
C MET A 82 5.81 -18.22 2.67
N ARG A 83 5.55 -17.00 2.20
CA ARG A 83 4.39 -16.72 1.33
C ARG A 83 4.45 -17.50 0.02
N VAL A 84 5.59 -17.52 -0.64
CA VAL A 84 5.78 -18.25 -1.89
C VAL A 84 5.59 -19.77 -1.67
N ARG A 85 6.20 -20.35 -0.63
CA ARG A 85 5.96 -21.77 -0.28
C ARG A 85 4.48 -22.05 -0.07
N THR A 86 3.73 -21.15 0.57
CA THR A 86 2.28 -21.28 0.77
C THR A 86 1.52 -21.27 -0.56
N HIS A 87 1.99 -20.56 -1.57
CA HIS A 87 1.36 -20.54 -2.90
C HIS A 87 1.37 -21.88 -3.59
N PHE A 88 2.35 -22.73 -3.32
CA PHE A 88 2.47 -24.06 -3.93
C PHE A 88 1.95 -25.18 -3.03
N SER A 89 1.84 -24.98 -1.72
CA SER A 89 1.46 -26.03 -0.76
C SER A 89 -0.01 -26.00 -0.34
N ARG A 90 -0.68 -24.85 -0.39
CA ARG A 90 -2.06 -24.70 0.12
C ARG A 90 -3.08 -24.55 -1.01
N LYS A 91 -4.27 -25.16 -0.82
CA LYS A 91 -5.42 -25.04 -1.76
C LYS A 91 -5.87 -23.59 -2.02
N THR A 92 -5.54 -22.66 -1.12
CA THR A 92 -5.80 -21.22 -1.27
C THR A 92 -4.68 -20.46 -1.97
N GLY A 93 -3.56 -21.11 -2.27
CA GLY A 93 -2.39 -20.52 -2.92
C GLY A 93 -2.53 -20.40 -4.43
N PHE A 94 -1.52 -19.78 -5.05
CA PHE A 94 -1.47 -19.50 -6.49
C PHE A 94 -1.74 -20.74 -7.34
N TYR A 95 -1.01 -21.85 -7.09
CA TYR A 95 -1.10 -23.05 -7.92
C TYR A 95 -2.53 -23.59 -7.98
N TYR A 96 -3.15 -23.83 -6.84
CA TYR A 96 -4.49 -24.42 -6.77
C TYR A 96 -5.61 -23.42 -7.08
N LYS A 97 -5.52 -22.18 -6.58
CA LYS A 97 -6.61 -21.20 -6.65
C LYS A 97 -6.61 -20.39 -7.94
N ASN A 98 -5.43 -20.07 -8.48
CA ASN A 98 -5.32 -19.23 -9.66
C ASN A 98 -5.04 -20.07 -10.90
N TYR A 99 -3.97 -20.87 -10.90
CA TYR A 99 -3.58 -21.64 -12.07
C TYR A 99 -4.59 -22.75 -12.39
N LEU A 100 -4.81 -23.74 -11.53
CA LEU A 100 -5.72 -24.86 -11.81
C LEU A 100 -7.17 -24.42 -12.02
N ASN A 101 -7.65 -23.34 -11.39
CA ASN A 101 -8.99 -22.84 -11.67
C ASN A 101 -9.11 -22.22 -13.07
N LYS A 102 -8.04 -21.63 -13.59
CA LYS A 102 -8.04 -21.06 -14.95
C LYS A 102 -7.76 -22.11 -16.01
N TYR A 103 -6.95 -23.09 -15.68
CA TYR A 103 -6.51 -24.19 -16.54
C TYR A 103 -6.80 -25.54 -15.88
N PRO A 104 -8.09 -26.01 -15.84
CA PRO A 104 -8.45 -27.25 -15.12
C PRO A 104 -7.82 -28.52 -15.73
N MET A 105 -7.49 -28.47 -17.02
CA MET A 105 -6.79 -29.54 -17.75
C MET A 105 -5.31 -29.22 -17.98
N GLY A 106 -4.79 -28.23 -17.24
CA GLY A 106 -3.38 -27.87 -17.34
C GLY A 106 -2.48 -28.97 -16.81
N ASP A 107 -1.40 -29.23 -17.52
CA ASP A 107 -0.42 -30.30 -17.27
C ASP A 107 0.81 -29.83 -16.49
N LEU A 108 0.92 -28.52 -16.23
CA LEU A 108 2.07 -27.96 -15.47
C LEU A 108 2.05 -28.43 -14.02
N SER A 109 3.17 -28.99 -13.62
CA SER A 109 3.46 -29.32 -12.22
C SER A 109 3.91 -28.06 -11.43
N ILE A 110 4.01 -28.18 -10.13
CA ILE A 110 4.55 -27.11 -9.26
C ILE A 110 5.99 -26.75 -9.68
N ASN A 111 6.78 -27.75 -10.13
CA ASN A 111 8.19 -27.58 -10.46
C ASN A 111 8.42 -26.87 -11.81
N ASP A 112 7.40 -26.71 -12.62
CA ASP A 112 7.50 -25.99 -13.89
C ASP A 112 7.48 -24.46 -13.71
N PHE A 113 7.11 -23.99 -12.51
CA PHE A 113 7.09 -22.57 -12.20
C PHE A 113 8.42 -22.11 -11.62
N THR A 114 8.86 -20.95 -12.11
CA THR A 114 10.00 -20.20 -11.57
C THR A 114 9.54 -19.08 -10.67
N VAL A 115 10.43 -18.61 -9.80
CA VAL A 115 10.17 -17.52 -8.86
C VAL A 115 11.30 -16.52 -8.89
N GLN A 116 10.96 -15.26 -9.02
CA GLN A 116 11.87 -14.13 -8.84
C GLN A 116 11.44 -13.34 -7.61
N VAL A 117 12.39 -12.83 -6.83
CA VAL A 117 12.11 -12.11 -5.59
C VAL A 117 13.05 -10.92 -5.43
N ILE A 118 12.53 -9.83 -4.84
CA ILE A 118 13.36 -8.69 -4.41
C ILE A 118 13.00 -8.29 -2.99
N ASP A 119 14.00 -7.82 -2.23
CA ASP A 119 13.77 -7.18 -0.93
C ASP A 119 13.20 -5.78 -1.15
N THR A 120 12.04 -5.50 -0.59
CA THR A 120 11.32 -4.25 -0.76
C THR A 120 10.93 -3.69 0.59
N LYS A 121 11.63 -2.68 1.06
CA LYS A 121 11.39 -2.03 2.37
C LYS A 121 10.32 -0.95 2.31
N ILE A 122 10.04 -0.41 1.11
CA ILE A 122 9.07 0.65 0.86
C ILE A 122 8.48 0.47 -0.54
N GLY A 123 7.17 0.68 -0.67
CA GLY A 123 6.48 0.62 -1.96
C GLY A 123 6.06 -0.79 -2.41
N ARG A 124 6.07 -1.82 -1.51
CA ARG A 124 5.66 -3.20 -1.83
C ARG A 124 4.29 -3.26 -2.47
N LYS A 125 3.31 -2.65 -1.82
CA LYS A 125 1.92 -2.68 -2.28
C LYS A 125 1.75 -1.99 -3.62
N GLU A 126 2.41 -0.86 -3.80
CA GLU A 126 2.37 -0.11 -5.05
C GLU A 126 3.08 -0.87 -6.17
N LEU A 127 4.18 -1.56 -5.87
CA LEU A 127 4.90 -2.38 -6.85
C LEU A 127 4.08 -3.60 -7.29
N GLU A 128 3.43 -4.30 -6.35
CA GLU A 128 2.48 -5.37 -6.68
C GLU A 128 1.36 -4.86 -7.60
N GLU A 129 0.70 -3.76 -7.22
CA GLU A 129 -0.39 -3.16 -8.00
C GLU A 129 0.08 -2.72 -9.39
N PHE A 130 1.26 -2.12 -9.49
CA PHE A 130 1.87 -1.69 -10.73
C PHE A 130 2.23 -2.87 -11.63
N GLY A 131 2.84 -3.91 -11.10
CA GLY A 131 3.19 -5.12 -11.85
C GLY A 131 1.96 -5.90 -12.35
N ILE A 132 0.88 -5.97 -11.54
CA ILE A 132 -0.37 -6.63 -11.97
C ILE A 132 -0.96 -5.96 -13.22
N VAL A 133 -0.81 -4.65 -13.37
CA VAL A 133 -1.35 -3.92 -14.53
C VAL A 133 -0.42 -3.96 -15.74
N ASN A 134 0.87 -3.98 -15.51
CA ASN A 134 1.87 -3.76 -16.55
C ASN A 134 2.53 -5.05 -17.07
N LEU A 135 2.49 -6.14 -16.32
CA LEU A 135 2.94 -7.45 -16.80
C LEU A 135 1.88 -8.12 -17.68
N PRO A 136 2.27 -8.68 -18.82
CA PRO A 136 1.34 -9.43 -19.67
C PRO A 136 0.92 -10.76 -19.00
N ALA A 137 -0.24 -11.28 -19.41
CA ALA A 137 -0.73 -12.63 -19.08
C ALA A 137 -0.77 -12.98 -17.57
N ILE A 138 -1.08 -11.99 -16.72
CA ILE A 138 -1.08 -12.15 -15.26
C ILE A 138 -2.36 -12.83 -14.76
N LEU A 139 -2.24 -13.74 -13.80
CA LEU A 139 -3.36 -14.46 -13.18
C LEU A 139 -3.96 -13.74 -11.95
N ASN A 140 -3.37 -12.64 -11.51
CA ASN A 140 -3.94 -11.84 -10.45
C ASN A 140 -5.31 -11.26 -10.87
N LYS A 141 -6.21 -11.14 -9.92
CA LYS A 141 -7.41 -10.32 -10.13
C LYS A 141 -6.99 -8.87 -10.22
N ALA A 142 -7.42 -8.17 -11.28
CA ALA A 142 -7.09 -6.76 -11.46
C ALA A 142 -7.42 -5.93 -10.21
N HIS A 143 -6.46 -5.18 -9.70
CA HIS A 143 -6.67 -4.22 -8.63
C HIS A 143 -7.40 -2.99 -9.20
N LYS A 144 -8.54 -2.65 -8.59
CA LYS A 144 -9.26 -1.41 -8.91
C LYS A 144 -8.41 -0.22 -8.43
N GLY A 145 -7.88 0.55 -9.34
CA GLY A 145 -7.07 1.74 -9.04
C GLY A 145 -5.60 1.63 -9.44
N ALA A 146 -5.18 0.46 -9.91
CA ALA A 146 -3.84 0.28 -10.44
C ALA A 146 -3.55 1.23 -11.62
N ARG A 147 -2.38 1.81 -11.62
CA ARG A 147 -1.94 2.79 -12.61
C ARG A 147 -1.47 2.09 -13.87
N LYS A 148 -1.75 2.68 -15.02
CA LYS A 148 -1.06 2.31 -16.27
C LYS A 148 0.30 3.00 -16.31
N ILE A 149 1.31 2.34 -16.90
CA ILE A 149 2.60 3.00 -17.18
C ILE A 149 2.32 4.26 -17.98
N VAL A 150 2.75 5.39 -17.45
CA VAL A 150 2.98 6.57 -18.28
C VAL A 150 4.32 6.31 -18.95
N SER A 151 4.35 6.33 -20.29
CA SER A 151 5.53 6.06 -21.10
C SER A 151 6.73 6.93 -20.65
N GLY A 152 7.66 6.32 -19.97
CA GLY A 152 8.94 6.89 -19.59
C GLY A 152 9.93 5.75 -19.43
N ASN A 153 11.13 5.88 -19.96
CA ASN A 153 12.18 4.91 -19.70
C ASN A 153 12.41 4.86 -18.18
N PRO A 154 12.47 3.67 -17.58
CA PRO A 154 12.88 3.55 -16.19
C PRO A 154 14.25 4.25 -16.03
N ASN A 155 14.41 5.04 -14.99
CA ASN A 155 15.68 5.66 -14.67
C ASN A 155 16.49 4.62 -13.89
N GLU A 156 17.40 3.94 -14.58
CA GLU A 156 18.19 2.84 -14.01
C GLU A 156 18.79 3.24 -12.65
N GLY A 157 18.47 2.46 -11.61
CA GLY A 157 19.03 2.57 -10.27
C GLY A 157 18.24 3.46 -9.30
N ILE A 158 17.16 4.13 -9.70
CA ILE A 158 16.35 4.95 -8.78
C ILE A 158 15.67 4.08 -7.72
N TRP A 159 15.25 2.86 -8.07
CA TRP A 159 14.69 1.89 -7.14
C TRP A 159 15.68 1.58 -6.01
N GLY A 160 16.94 1.28 -6.37
CA GLY A 160 18.01 0.99 -5.39
C GLY A 160 18.27 2.16 -4.44
N ILE A 161 18.26 3.39 -4.96
CA ILE A 161 18.43 4.61 -4.16
C ILE A 161 17.27 4.75 -3.17
N VAL A 162 16.02 4.57 -3.62
CA VAL A 162 14.83 4.65 -2.75
C VAL A 162 14.87 3.58 -1.66
N ILE A 163 15.14 2.34 -2.03
CA ILE A 163 15.22 1.24 -1.05
C ILE A 163 16.36 1.44 -0.06
N GLY A 164 17.51 1.96 -0.50
CA GLY A 164 18.64 2.28 0.40
C GLY A 164 18.33 3.38 1.41
N ASN A 165 17.44 4.31 1.09
CA ASN A 165 17.10 5.48 1.93
C ASN A 165 15.76 5.36 2.67
N TYR A 166 15.12 4.18 2.73
CA TYR A 166 13.76 4.00 3.23
C TYR A 166 13.51 4.56 4.63
N LYS A 167 14.49 4.50 5.55
CA LYS A 167 14.35 5.01 6.93
C LYS A 167 14.19 6.52 6.94
N THR A 168 15.07 7.23 6.24
CA THR A 168 15.00 8.70 6.09
C THR A 168 13.72 9.12 5.39
N LEU A 169 13.28 8.35 4.38
CA LEU A 169 12.02 8.60 3.68
C LEU A 169 10.81 8.47 4.61
N PHE A 170 10.82 7.54 5.58
CA PHE A 170 9.73 7.47 6.56
C PHE A 170 9.71 8.67 7.51
N GLU A 171 10.86 9.16 7.93
CA GLU A 171 10.97 10.37 8.76
C GLU A 171 10.47 11.60 7.97
N ASP A 172 10.87 11.74 6.72
CA ASP A 172 10.39 12.80 5.83
C ASP A 172 8.86 12.68 5.58
N GLY A 173 8.35 11.47 5.39
CA GLY A 173 6.93 11.19 5.19
C GLY A 173 6.09 11.52 6.44
N GLU A 174 6.59 11.20 7.62
CA GLU A 174 5.99 11.61 8.89
C GLU A 174 5.93 13.14 9.00
N GLN A 175 7.05 13.82 8.74
CA GLN A 175 7.09 15.27 8.78
C GLN A 175 6.13 15.91 7.76
N ALA A 176 6.03 15.34 6.57
CA ALA A 176 5.07 15.77 5.55
C ALA A 176 3.62 15.61 6.03
N LEU A 177 3.28 14.49 6.69
CA LEU A 177 1.96 14.27 7.27
C LEU A 177 1.67 15.28 8.41
N MET A 178 2.64 15.51 9.30
CA MET A 178 2.48 16.45 10.40
C MET A 178 2.28 17.90 9.91
N ASN A 179 2.81 18.25 8.75
CA ASN A 179 2.62 19.56 8.12
C ASN A 179 1.25 19.72 7.42
N THR A 180 0.46 18.65 7.27
CA THR A 180 -0.91 18.76 6.75
C THR A 180 -1.83 19.38 7.82
N LYS A 181 -2.88 20.07 7.35
CA LYS A 181 -3.86 20.68 8.27
C LYS A 181 -4.82 19.62 8.80
N PHE A 182 -5.23 19.77 10.05
CA PHE A 182 -6.38 19.05 10.58
C PHE A 182 -7.67 19.54 9.91
N ASN A 183 -8.53 18.60 9.59
CA ASN A 183 -9.89 18.85 9.15
C ASN A 183 -10.84 18.27 10.20
N ASN A 184 -11.83 19.03 10.61
CA ASN A 184 -12.91 18.50 11.43
C ASN A 184 -13.62 17.37 10.68
N TRP A 185 -13.89 16.26 11.36
CA TRP A 185 -14.51 15.07 10.76
C TRP A 185 -15.74 15.37 9.90
N GLN A 186 -16.61 16.26 10.36
CA GLN A 186 -17.85 16.61 9.67
C GLN A 186 -17.64 17.45 8.38
N LYS A 187 -16.47 18.05 8.21
CA LYS A 187 -16.14 18.94 7.09
C LYS A 187 -15.20 18.29 6.05
N VAL A 188 -14.87 17.02 6.23
CA VAL A 188 -13.96 16.32 5.31
C VAL A 188 -14.60 16.17 3.93
N ILE A 189 -13.93 16.68 2.92
CA ILE A 189 -14.22 16.44 1.51
C ILE A 189 -13.19 15.42 1.01
N ALA A 190 -13.57 14.16 0.98
CA ALA A 190 -12.70 13.07 0.54
C ALA A 190 -12.86 12.80 -0.96
N ASP A 191 -11.75 12.71 -1.67
CA ASP A 191 -11.68 12.32 -3.07
C ASP A 191 -11.21 10.86 -3.24
N LYS A 192 -11.04 10.41 -4.48
CA LYS A 192 -10.55 9.06 -4.81
C LYS A 192 -9.02 9.00 -4.85
N SER A 193 -8.34 9.68 -3.97
CA SER A 193 -6.89 9.64 -3.92
C SER A 193 -6.35 8.54 -2.99
N PRO A 194 -5.17 7.99 -3.29
CA PRO A 194 -4.41 7.19 -2.34
C PRO A 194 -3.84 8.11 -1.25
N VAL A 195 -4.01 7.71 0.01
CA VAL A 195 -3.60 8.55 1.15
C VAL A 195 -3.09 7.72 2.33
N VAL A 196 -2.30 8.38 3.18
CA VAL A 196 -2.14 8.06 4.60
C VAL A 196 -2.90 9.10 5.41
N TYR A 197 -3.58 8.67 6.46
CA TYR A 197 -4.39 9.56 7.29
C TYR A 197 -4.18 9.27 8.78
N TRP A 198 -4.39 10.30 9.59
CA TRP A 198 -4.14 10.35 11.03
C TRP A 198 -5.37 10.95 11.70
N ILE A 199 -5.94 10.29 12.72
CA ILE A 199 -7.16 10.69 13.39
C ILE A 199 -6.89 10.91 14.87
N GLU A 200 -7.25 12.10 15.35
CA GLU A 200 -7.23 12.46 16.75
C GLU A 200 -8.65 12.73 17.26
N HIS A 201 -8.90 12.37 18.51
CA HIS A 201 -10.11 12.72 19.23
C HIS A 201 -9.77 13.74 20.31
N ILE A 202 -10.65 14.69 20.56
CA ILE A 202 -10.40 15.83 21.48
C ILE A 202 -9.99 15.36 22.88
N ASP A 203 -10.58 14.30 23.41
CA ASP A 203 -10.32 13.79 24.75
C ASP A 203 -9.36 12.58 24.79
N HIS A 204 -9.15 11.89 23.66
CA HIS A 204 -8.38 10.66 23.61
C HIS A 204 -7.05 10.82 22.83
N GLY A 205 -6.77 11.99 22.29
CA GLY A 205 -5.58 12.24 21.47
C GLY A 205 -5.55 11.38 20.20
N LEU A 206 -4.38 10.89 19.84
CA LEU A 206 -4.21 10.03 18.66
C LEU A 206 -4.90 8.68 18.86
N ILE A 207 -5.94 8.44 18.08
CA ILE A 207 -6.71 7.19 18.15
C ILE A 207 -6.42 6.23 17.00
N TYR A 208 -6.13 6.72 15.80
CA TYR A 208 -6.02 5.85 14.65
C TYR A 208 -5.14 6.43 13.53
N ILE A 209 -4.34 5.56 12.91
CA ILE A 209 -3.60 5.83 11.69
C ILE A 209 -4.04 4.78 10.65
N GLY A 210 -4.18 5.18 9.40
CA GLY A 210 -4.59 4.26 8.34
C GLY A 210 -4.11 4.68 6.96
N GLU A 211 -4.16 3.74 6.02
CA GLU A 211 -3.90 3.98 4.61
C GLU A 211 -5.09 3.52 3.75
N THR A 212 -5.19 4.07 2.57
CA THR A 212 -6.14 3.61 1.55
C THR A 212 -5.76 4.11 0.17
N TYR A 213 -6.09 3.35 -0.88
CA TYR A 213 -6.00 3.81 -2.27
C TYR A 213 -7.21 4.67 -2.71
N ASP A 214 -8.29 4.68 -1.93
CA ASP A 214 -9.54 5.43 -2.21
C ASP A 214 -10.07 6.03 -0.90
N MET A 215 -9.66 7.27 -0.63
CA MET A 215 -10.08 7.97 0.58
C MET A 215 -11.57 8.20 0.64
N LYS A 216 -12.22 8.50 -0.48
CA LYS A 216 -13.68 8.72 -0.53
C LYS A 216 -14.45 7.49 -0.05
N LYS A 217 -14.06 6.31 -0.55
CA LYS A 217 -14.68 5.04 -0.13
C LYS A 217 -14.36 4.72 1.33
N ARG A 218 -13.10 4.91 1.74
CA ARG A 218 -12.65 4.65 3.12
C ARG A 218 -13.37 5.56 4.12
N PHE A 219 -13.43 6.85 3.84
CA PHE A 219 -14.12 7.83 4.69
C PHE A 219 -15.61 7.51 4.82
N LYS A 220 -16.28 7.18 3.71
CA LYS A 220 -17.68 6.70 3.73
C LYS A 220 -17.85 5.47 4.62
N ASN A 221 -16.96 4.49 4.53
CA ASN A 221 -17.01 3.30 5.38
C ASN A 221 -16.84 3.65 6.87
N HIS A 222 -15.90 4.54 7.19
CA HIS A 222 -15.69 5.01 8.56
C HIS A 222 -16.87 5.81 9.08
N SER A 223 -17.56 6.57 8.25
CA SER A 223 -18.71 7.39 8.64
C SER A 223 -20.01 6.60 8.80
N GLU A 224 -20.20 5.50 8.03
CA GLU A 224 -21.52 4.89 7.91
C GLU A 224 -21.58 3.37 8.22
N LYS A 225 -20.46 2.64 8.13
CA LYS A 225 -20.51 1.16 8.03
C LYS A 225 -19.59 0.42 8.99
N THR A 226 -20.10 0.06 10.14
CA THR A 226 -19.31 -0.66 11.16
C THR A 226 -18.73 -1.98 10.66
N TYR A 227 -19.48 -2.79 9.92
CA TYR A 227 -19.01 -4.08 9.40
C TYR A 227 -17.79 -3.96 8.45
N SER A 228 -17.59 -2.82 7.81
CA SER A 228 -16.48 -2.59 6.86
C SER A 228 -15.39 -1.66 7.41
N SER A 229 -15.50 -1.22 8.68
CA SER A 229 -14.60 -0.26 9.31
C SER A 229 -14.00 -0.81 10.60
N ALA A 230 -12.70 -1.12 10.59
CA ALA A 230 -11.98 -1.49 11.81
C ALA A 230 -12.05 -0.36 12.85
N LEU A 231 -11.83 0.90 12.46
CA LEU A 231 -11.94 2.06 13.34
C LEU A 231 -13.27 2.07 14.11
N ARG A 232 -14.42 1.96 13.44
CA ARG A 232 -15.73 1.95 14.09
C ARG A 232 -15.88 0.78 15.07
N ARG A 233 -15.43 -0.42 14.67
CA ARG A 233 -15.47 -1.58 15.54
C ARG A 233 -14.64 -1.37 16.80
N HIS A 234 -13.44 -0.82 16.68
CA HIS A 234 -12.57 -0.56 17.84
C HIS A 234 -13.14 0.56 18.72
N ILE A 235 -13.71 1.64 18.15
CA ILE A 235 -14.42 2.65 18.95
C ILE A 235 -15.54 1.99 19.76
N GLY A 236 -16.39 1.18 19.13
CA GLY A 236 -17.49 0.53 19.82
C GLY A 236 -17.05 -0.45 20.89
N THR A 237 -16.05 -1.31 20.58
CA THR A 237 -15.59 -2.33 21.56
C THR A 237 -14.66 -1.78 22.62
N ASP A 238 -13.72 -0.89 22.26
CA ASP A 238 -12.61 -0.55 23.14
C ASP A 238 -12.87 0.75 23.93
N ILE A 239 -13.81 1.60 23.44
CA ILE A 239 -14.21 2.85 24.13
C ILE A 239 -15.57 2.67 24.85
N PHE A 240 -16.54 2.00 24.21
CA PHE A 240 -17.91 1.91 24.70
C PHE A 240 -18.31 0.53 25.22
N ASP A 241 -17.47 -0.49 25.08
CA ASP A 241 -17.77 -1.90 25.45
C ASP A 241 -19.03 -2.46 24.75
N PHE A 242 -19.29 -2.02 23.50
CA PHE A 242 -20.44 -2.52 22.75
C PHE A 242 -20.22 -3.94 22.23
N GLY A 243 -21.25 -4.79 22.38
CA GLY A 243 -21.27 -6.13 21.83
C GLY A 243 -21.62 -6.18 20.34
N PHE A 244 -20.98 -7.09 19.58
CA PHE A 244 -21.34 -7.29 18.18
C PHE A 244 -22.66 -8.07 18.04
N ILE A 245 -23.48 -7.63 17.09
CA ILE A 245 -24.64 -8.36 16.59
C ILE A 245 -24.33 -8.98 15.22
N GLU A 246 -25.09 -10.03 14.87
CA GLU A 246 -25.02 -10.64 13.56
C GLU A 246 -25.83 -9.80 12.54
N LYS A 247 -25.17 -9.36 11.47
CA LYS A 247 -25.78 -8.67 10.34
C LYS A 247 -25.08 -9.13 9.06
N TYR A 248 -25.85 -9.45 8.03
CA TYR A 248 -25.30 -9.96 6.75
C TYR A 248 -24.45 -11.23 6.90
N GLY A 249 -24.83 -12.14 7.79
CA GLY A 249 -24.11 -13.39 8.03
C GLY A 249 -22.74 -13.23 8.72
N LYS A 250 -22.48 -12.07 9.35
CA LYS A 250 -21.23 -11.80 10.07
C LYS A 250 -21.52 -11.08 11.38
N LYS A 251 -20.91 -11.56 12.46
CA LYS A 251 -20.98 -10.93 13.79
C LYS A 251 -19.94 -9.80 13.90
N THR A 252 -20.15 -8.71 13.14
CA THR A 252 -19.21 -7.57 13.04
C THR A 252 -19.94 -6.22 12.99
N SER A 253 -21.22 -6.16 13.34
CA SER A 253 -22.03 -4.93 13.35
C SER A 253 -22.48 -4.60 14.77
N PHE A 254 -22.91 -3.38 14.99
CA PHE A 254 -23.56 -2.92 16.22
C PHE A 254 -25.05 -2.73 16.00
N THR A 255 -25.80 -2.52 17.09
CA THR A 255 -27.17 -2.03 17.00
C THR A 255 -27.21 -0.62 16.42
N ASP A 256 -28.36 -0.18 15.91
CA ASP A 256 -28.47 1.18 15.38
C ASP A 256 -28.24 2.24 16.47
N GLN A 257 -28.61 1.94 17.72
CA GLN A 257 -28.35 2.82 18.87
C GLN A 257 -26.85 2.92 19.20
N ASP A 258 -26.12 1.81 19.17
CA ASP A 258 -24.67 1.80 19.39
C ASP A 258 -23.92 2.52 18.26
N ASP A 259 -24.37 2.33 17.00
CA ASP A 259 -23.83 3.06 15.85
C ASP A 259 -24.02 4.57 15.97
N LEU A 260 -25.11 5.06 16.60
CA LEU A 260 -25.27 6.49 16.92
C LEU A 260 -24.22 6.97 17.94
N GLY A 261 -23.89 6.15 18.95
CA GLY A 261 -22.80 6.44 19.89
C GLY A 261 -21.45 6.58 19.18
N VAL A 262 -21.11 5.63 18.29
CA VAL A 262 -19.89 5.70 17.46
C VAL A 262 -19.89 6.95 16.57
N ASN A 263 -21.03 7.30 15.97
CA ASN A 263 -21.15 8.50 15.14
C ASN A 263 -20.93 9.79 15.94
N LYS A 264 -21.43 9.86 17.18
CA LYS A 264 -21.21 11.00 18.08
C LYS A 264 -19.71 11.15 18.38
N PHE A 265 -19.04 10.07 18.76
CA PHE A 265 -17.60 10.05 19.01
C PHE A 265 -16.80 10.55 17.80
N LEU A 266 -17.09 10.04 16.60
CA LEU A 266 -16.41 10.45 15.37
C LEU A 266 -16.60 11.95 15.04
N LYS A 267 -17.71 12.58 15.42
CA LYS A 267 -17.92 14.03 15.24
C LYS A 267 -16.97 14.89 16.04
N GLU A 268 -16.41 14.35 17.12
CA GLU A 268 -15.45 15.00 17.99
C GLU A 268 -13.99 14.74 17.56
N CYS A 269 -13.82 14.03 16.42
CA CYS A 269 -12.51 13.77 15.83
C CYS A 269 -12.08 14.84 14.82
N GLU A 270 -10.77 14.97 14.71
CA GLU A 270 -10.08 15.68 13.63
C GLU A 270 -9.21 14.71 12.85
N ILE A 271 -9.00 14.99 11.58
CA ILE A 271 -8.24 14.12 10.68
C ILE A 271 -7.24 14.92 9.85
N ARG A 272 -6.01 14.42 9.78
CA ARG A 272 -5.02 14.80 8.76
C ARG A 272 -5.08 13.81 7.62
N ILE A 273 -4.98 14.28 6.39
CA ILE A 273 -5.01 13.46 5.17
C ILE A 273 -3.84 13.90 4.30
N MET A 274 -2.96 12.97 3.97
CA MET A 274 -1.82 13.23 3.09
C MET A 274 -1.92 12.37 1.83
N PRO A 275 -2.04 12.95 0.63
CA PRO A 275 -1.92 12.22 -0.62
C PRO A 275 -0.60 11.44 -0.68
N THR A 276 -0.69 10.15 -0.97
CA THR A 276 0.47 9.26 -0.91
C THR A 276 0.41 8.25 -2.04
N ASN A 277 1.21 8.49 -3.06
CA ASN A 277 1.28 7.68 -4.26
C ASN A 277 2.22 6.47 -4.13
N PHE A 278 3.18 6.54 -3.23
CA PHE A 278 4.24 5.55 -3.05
C PHE A 278 4.56 5.37 -1.56
N GLY A 279 4.68 4.13 -1.11
CA GLY A 279 5.06 3.80 0.27
C GLY A 279 3.96 3.98 1.31
N ARG A 280 2.66 4.01 0.92
CA ARG A 280 1.52 4.23 1.83
C ARG A 280 1.52 3.26 3.00
N ARG A 281 1.58 1.98 2.69
CA ARG A 281 1.44 0.91 3.67
C ARG A 281 2.61 0.89 4.65
N GLU A 282 3.80 1.05 4.14
CA GLU A 282 5.00 1.03 4.96
C GLU A 282 5.09 2.27 5.86
N LEU A 283 4.65 3.44 5.37
CA LEU A 283 4.54 4.64 6.20
C LEU A 283 3.49 4.45 7.30
N GLU A 284 2.30 3.92 6.99
CA GLU A 284 1.30 3.56 8.00
C GLU A 284 1.89 2.64 9.07
N GLU A 285 2.53 1.52 8.67
CA GLU A 285 3.17 0.57 9.57
C GLU A 285 4.26 1.22 10.44
N TYR A 286 5.07 2.11 9.87
CA TYR A 286 6.08 2.88 10.59
C TYR A 286 5.45 3.80 11.64
N LEU A 287 4.43 4.58 11.24
CA LEU A 287 3.74 5.54 12.12
C LEU A 287 3.00 4.83 13.26
N ILE A 288 2.30 3.73 12.98
CA ILE A 288 1.60 2.94 14.01
C ILE A 288 2.61 2.42 15.05
N ARG A 289 3.75 1.89 14.61
CA ARG A 289 4.79 1.37 15.49
C ARG A 289 5.41 2.45 16.37
N LYS A 290 5.62 3.64 15.80
CA LYS A 290 6.25 4.78 16.47
C LYS A 290 5.29 5.45 17.47
N HIS A 291 4.07 5.74 17.07
CA HIS A 291 3.12 6.55 17.82
C HIS A 291 2.11 5.74 18.64
N LYS A 292 1.93 4.46 18.34
CA LYS A 292 1.07 3.53 19.09
C LYS A 292 -0.36 4.07 19.31
N PRO A 293 -1.09 4.42 18.24
CA PRO A 293 -2.45 4.93 18.37
C PRO A 293 -3.33 3.95 19.13
N SER A 294 -4.25 4.48 19.96
CA SER A 294 -5.01 3.68 20.94
C SER A 294 -5.91 2.63 20.30
N LEU A 295 -6.43 2.86 19.09
CA LEU A 295 -7.37 1.97 18.39
C LEU A 295 -6.75 1.20 17.20
N ASN A 296 -5.46 1.38 16.88
CA ASN A 296 -4.78 0.45 15.99
C ASN A 296 -4.38 -0.79 16.80
N ARG A 297 -5.03 -1.93 16.53
CA ARG A 297 -4.60 -3.19 17.14
C ARG A 297 -3.23 -3.57 16.57
N LYS A 298 -2.34 -4.04 17.43
CA LYS A 298 -1.05 -4.61 17.00
C LYS A 298 -1.35 -5.83 16.12
N GLU A 299 -0.89 -5.81 14.88
CA GLU A 299 -0.75 -6.99 14.04
C GLU A 299 0.48 -7.81 14.45
#